data_480962a86edf8b33c26751f0383bb40b
#
_entry.id   480962a86edf8b33c26751f0383bb40b
#
_cell.length_a   1.000
_cell.length_b   1.000
_cell.length_c   1.000
_cell.angle_alpha   90.00
_cell.angle_beta   90.00
_cell.angle_gamma   90.00
#
_symmetry.space_group_name_H-M   'P 1'
#
loop_
_entity.id
_entity.type
_entity.pdbx_description
1 polymer ?
#
loop_
_entity_poly.entity_id
_entity_poly.type
_entity_poly.pdbx_seq_one_letter_code
_entity_poly.pdbx_strand_id
1 'polypeptide(L)'
;MQTLQAPPADLAPRFLERRRTADRIFKGALIFNTSLTVFWLVMLATGGNAFFFGSYDVSLDAVGRVLGGVAFFYVVWGFIWYGIKSLLLTYFVRFSKDERRQAFSSRMKAPFDVFELLQRHSERRIRIADMIGRRGRFIVLGMAGFYYTYVQVANEPSANFATIALQDNLFDAVLTSWIFLAFYYSDGRLAAAFYGPQSRIMDGVLARANCLLITTLWTCFKFVLVPIGAQLTRVYSRDEFATVFALIWGSYIVTDALAEIGGSLFGKQRLRVWGIGDVNRKSIGGTVSGFAGALAFCLITVHGLPAPWIGLALVLAVSNTLFELFSPRGTDDFTMATSNALICWAFGAVVRCPGCGGVVSSLLGEQPSTSWLLQLRPSCLDWLRRTAGHGPRITD
;
A
#
# COMPACT_ATOMS: atom_id res chain seq x y z
N MET A 1 -25.15 36.71 -0.85
CA MET A 1 -24.14 36.35 0.14
C MET A 1 -24.85 35.71 1.31
N GLN A 2 -24.99 34.40 1.34
CA GLN A 2 -25.43 33.69 2.53
C GLN A 2 -24.30 33.75 3.55
N THR A 3 -24.54 34.41 4.65
CA THR A 3 -23.67 34.36 5.83
C THR A 3 -23.52 32.91 6.23
N LEU A 4 -22.34 32.34 6.04
CA LEU A 4 -21.96 31.04 6.59
C LEU A 4 -22.26 31.15 8.12
N GLN A 5 -23.30 30.46 8.56
CA GLN A 5 -23.55 30.32 9.99
C GLN A 5 -22.30 29.78 10.65
N ALA A 6 -21.86 30.46 11.72
CA ALA A 6 -20.72 29.97 12.49
C ALA A 6 -21.01 28.51 12.92
N PRO A 7 -20.04 27.61 12.78
CA PRO A 7 -20.21 26.23 13.22
C PRO A 7 -20.63 26.23 14.71
N PRO A 8 -21.42 25.24 15.14
CA PRO A 8 -21.78 25.10 16.55
C PRO A 8 -20.53 25.20 17.43
N ALA A 9 -20.62 25.83 18.57
CA ALA A 9 -19.49 26.18 19.45
C ALA A 9 -18.61 24.97 19.84
N ASP A 10 -19.17 23.76 19.82
CA ASP A 10 -18.49 22.49 20.07
C ASP A 10 -17.73 21.94 18.86
N LEU A 11 -18.02 22.36 17.62
CA LEU A 11 -17.31 21.91 16.41
C LEU A 11 -16.01 22.67 16.18
N ALA A 12 -15.92 23.93 16.59
CA ALA A 12 -14.71 24.73 16.39
C ALA A 12 -13.44 24.15 17.06
N PRO A 13 -13.45 23.68 18.31
CA PRO A 13 -12.30 23.06 18.94
C PRO A 13 -11.88 21.78 18.24
N ARG A 14 -12.81 20.89 17.87
CA ARG A 14 -12.53 19.64 17.16
C ARG A 14 -11.98 19.89 15.77
N PHE A 15 -12.50 20.88 15.07
CA PHE A 15 -11.97 21.28 13.75
C PHE A 15 -10.53 21.77 13.86
N LEU A 16 -10.22 22.62 14.84
CA LEU A 16 -8.87 23.13 15.07
C LEU A 16 -7.87 22.01 15.44
N GLU A 17 -8.29 21.06 16.29
CA GLU A 17 -7.48 19.90 16.64
C GLU A 17 -7.16 19.03 15.40
N ARG A 18 -8.16 18.74 14.57
CA ARG A 18 -7.99 17.98 13.33
C ARG A 18 -7.11 18.70 12.32
N ARG A 19 -7.27 20.02 12.21
CA ARG A 19 -6.40 20.84 11.38
C ARG A 19 -4.95 20.78 11.87
N ARG A 20 -4.70 20.88 13.18
CA ARG A 20 -3.36 20.69 13.75
C ARG A 20 -2.81 19.30 13.46
N THR A 21 -3.64 18.27 13.52
CA THR A 21 -3.25 16.90 13.16
C THR A 21 -2.88 16.80 11.67
N ALA A 22 -3.68 17.38 10.78
CA ALA A 22 -3.40 17.44 9.35
C ALA A 22 -2.08 18.16 9.05
N ASP A 23 -1.81 19.29 9.73
CA ASP A 23 -0.56 20.04 9.59
C ASP A 23 0.65 19.26 10.14
N ARG A 24 0.48 18.49 11.23
CA ARG A 24 1.54 17.58 11.74
C ARG A 24 1.86 16.48 10.73
N ILE A 25 0.85 15.86 10.13
CA ILE A 25 1.03 14.85 9.09
C ILE A 25 1.78 15.45 7.90
N PHE A 26 1.40 16.65 7.44
CA PHE A 26 2.07 17.33 6.34
C PHE A 26 3.56 17.59 6.68
N LYS A 27 3.85 18.16 7.84
CA LYS A 27 5.22 18.42 8.28
C LYS A 27 6.04 17.14 8.42
N GLY A 28 5.46 16.10 9.01
CA GLY A 28 6.09 14.79 9.12
C GLY A 28 6.40 14.18 7.75
N ALA A 29 5.46 14.21 6.83
CA ALA A 29 5.65 13.74 5.46
C ALA A 29 6.71 14.55 4.72
N LEU A 30 6.74 15.88 4.87
CA LEU A 30 7.75 16.74 4.26
C LEU A 30 9.16 16.40 4.78
N ILE A 31 9.34 16.32 6.10
CA ILE A 31 10.62 15.96 6.72
C ILE A 31 11.06 14.57 6.24
N PHE A 32 10.16 13.58 6.31
CA PHE A 32 10.46 12.21 5.91
C PHE A 32 10.89 12.12 4.43
N ASN A 33 10.09 12.69 3.51
CA ASN A 33 10.41 12.63 2.08
C ASN A 33 11.68 13.40 1.74
N THR A 34 11.95 14.54 2.41
CA THR A 34 13.22 15.27 2.24
C THR A 34 14.38 14.41 2.72
N SER A 35 14.31 13.85 3.91
CA SER A 35 15.37 12.99 4.47
C SER A 35 15.63 11.76 3.59
N LEU A 36 14.57 11.13 3.11
CA LEU A 36 14.67 9.96 2.22
C LEU A 36 15.30 10.34 0.87
N THR A 37 14.88 11.45 0.29
CA THR A 37 15.43 11.94 -0.99
C THR A 37 16.91 12.28 -0.84
N VAL A 38 17.29 13.00 0.22
CA VAL A 38 18.70 13.31 0.51
C VAL A 38 19.52 12.03 0.72
N PHE A 39 19.02 11.10 1.51
CA PHE A 39 19.66 9.80 1.70
C PHE A 39 19.88 9.08 0.37
N TRP A 40 18.86 8.99 -0.47
CA TRP A 40 18.94 8.35 -1.78
C TRP A 40 19.95 9.04 -2.70
N LEU A 41 19.95 10.37 -2.77
CA LEU A 41 20.92 11.15 -3.55
C LEU A 41 22.36 10.94 -3.05
N VAL A 42 22.57 10.92 -1.74
CA VAL A 42 23.90 10.62 -1.15
C VAL A 42 24.35 9.21 -1.53
N MET A 43 23.46 8.21 -1.45
CA MET A 43 23.76 6.85 -1.84
C MET A 43 24.10 6.73 -3.33
N LEU A 44 23.41 7.47 -4.20
CA LEU A 44 23.76 7.55 -5.63
C LEU A 44 25.14 8.18 -5.84
N ALA A 45 25.42 9.30 -5.16
CA ALA A 45 26.66 10.05 -5.33
C ALA A 45 27.91 9.34 -4.79
N THR A 46 27.75 8.51 -3.73
CA THR A 46 28.87 7.84 -3.05
C THR A 46 29.12 6.42 -3.56
N GLY A 47 28.37 5.93 -4.52
CA GLY A 47 28.43 4.53 -4.95
C GLY A 47 27.90 3.53 -3.92
N GLY A 48 27.46 4.00 -2.76
CA GLY A 48 26.81 3.19 -1.72
C GLY A 48 25.53 2.51 -2.18
N ASN A 49 25.03 2.94 -3.32
CA ASN A 49 23.94 2.31 -4.05
C ASN A 49 24.21 0.81 -4.32
N ALA A 50 25.44 0.44 -4.64
CA ALA A 50 25.83 -0.94 -4.86
C ALA A 50 25.68 -1.83 -3.61
N PHE A 51 25.88 -1.26 -2.41
CA PHE A 51 25.72 -2.00 -1.16
C PHE A 51 24.26 -2.30 -0.82
N PHE A 52 23.36 -1.31 -0.99
CA PHE A 52 21.95 -1.45 -0.63
C PHE A 52 21.10 -1.96 -1.78
N PHE A 53 21.40 -1.55 -3.01
CA PHE A 53 20.52 -1.69 -4.16
C PHE A 53 21.13 -2.43 -5.34
N GLY A 54 22.41 -2.84 -5.27
CA GLY A 54 23.12 -3.35 -6.45
C GLY A 54 23.52 -2.22 -7.42
N SER A 55 24.11 -2.58 -8.56
CA SER A 55 24.49 -1.63 -9.60
C SER A 55 23.23 -1.13 -10.32
N TYR A 56 22.68 0.00 -9.88
CA TYR A 56 21.57 0.67 -10.57
C TYR A 56 22.11 1.87 -11.33
N ASP A 57 21.95 1.80 -12.62
CA ASP A 57 22.25 2.92 -13.51
C ASP A 57 20.95 3.67 -13.81
N VAL A 58 20.85 4.93 -13.36
CA VAL A 58 19.70 5.78 -13.65
C VAL A 58 19.77 6.18 -15.11
N SER A 59 19.25 5.33 -16.00
CA SER A 59 19.15 5.67 -17.41
C SER A 59 18.08 6.73 -17.66
N LEU A 60 18.30 7.58 -18.69
CA LEU A 60 17.27 8.54 -19.13
C LEU A 60 15.97 7.84 -19.53
N ASP A 61 16.06 6.62 -20.04
CA ASP A 61 14.89 5.79 -20.37
C ASP A 61 14.09 5.39 -19.14
N ALA A 62 14.75 5.01 -18.04
CA ALA A 62 14.08 4.72 -16.78
C ALA A 62 13.34 5.96 -16.24
N VAL A 63 14.02 7.11 -16.26
CA VAL A 63 13.41 8.39 -15.89
C VAL A 63 12.21 8.72 -16.79
N GLY A 64 12.34 8.56 -18.10
CA GLY A 64 11.28 8.79 -19.07
C GLY A 64 10.07 7.89 -18.85
N ARG A 65 10.29 6.58 -18.60
CA ARG A 65 9.21 5.63 -18.29
C ARG A 65 8.46 5.99 -17.01
N VAL A 66 9.18 6.32 -15.94
CA VAL A 66 8.56 6.68 -14.66
C VAL A 66 7.78 7.98 -14.79
N LEU A 67 8.35 9.00 -15.41
CA LEU A 67 7.65 10.28 -15.65
C LEU A 67 6.41 10.09 -16.53
N GLY A 68 6.51 9.28 -17.59
CA GLY A 68 5.38 8.94 -18.46
C GLY A 68 4.28 8.18 -17.69
N GLY A 69 4.66 7.21 -16.86
CA GLY A 69 3.76 6.48 -15.99
C GLY A 69 3.05 7.40 -14.99
N VAL A 70 3.80 8.25 -14.29
CA VAL A 70 3.24 9.24 -13.35
C VAL A 70 2.30 10.20 -14.06
N ALA A 71 2.70 10.76 -15.22
CA ALA A 71 1.85 11.66 -15.99
C ALA A 71 0.55 10.97 -16.43
N PHE A 72 0.64 9.76 -16.96
CA PHE A 72 -0.55 9.01 -17.38
C PHE A 72 -1.46 8.68 -16.20
N PHE A 73 -0.94 7.99 -15.17
CA PHE A 73 -1.76 7.46 -14.09
C PHE A 73 -2.26 8.52 -13.11
N TYR A 74 -1.48 9.53 -12.81
CA TYR A 74 -1.89 10.56 -11.85
C TYR A 74 -2.59 11.73 -12.51
N VAL A 75 -2.26 12.09 -13.74
CA VAL A 75 -2.94 13.17 -14.46
C VAL A 75 -4.11 12.61 -15.25
N VAL A 76 -3.87 11.85 -16.31
CA VAL A 76 -4.95 11.39 -17.22
C VAL A 76 -5.96 10.51 -16.48
N TRP A 77 -5.48 9.46 -15.84
CA TRP A 77 -6.32 8.53 -15.07
C TRP A 77 -6.94 9.18 -13.84
N GLY A 78 -6.19 10.09 -13.19
CA GLY A 78 -6.70 10.92 -12.10
C GLY A 78 -7.89 11.78 -12.50
N PHE A 79 -7.85 12.44 -13.66
CA PHE A 79 -8.98 13.23 -14.18
C PHE A 79 -10.18 12.38 -14.54
N ILE A 80 -9.97 11.20 -15.12
CA ILE A 80 -11.06 10.26 -15.44
C ILE A 80 -11.80 9.88 -14.14
N TRP A 81 -11.08 9.45 -13.11
CA TRP A 81 -11.69 9.03 -11.84
C TRP A 81 -12.24 10.19 -11.01
N TYR A 82 -11.65 11.37 -11.13
CA TYR A 82 -12.24 12.59 -10.60
C TYR A 82 -13.60 12.88 -11.25
N GLY A 83 -13.68 12.74 -12.57
CA GLY A 83 -14.94 12.89 -13.32
C GLY A 83 -15.98 11.85 -12.89
N ILE A 84 -15.61 10.55 -12.85
CA ILE A 84 -16.50 9.46 -12.42
C ILE A 84 -17.01 9.72 -11.00
N LYS A 85 -16.13 10.04 -10.05
CA LYS A 85 -16.54 10.33 -8.68
C LYS A 85 -17.43 11.56 -8.60
N SER A 86 -17.14 12.60 -9.38
CA SER A 86 -17.98 13.80 -9.46
C SER A 86 -19.37 13.48 -9.99
N LEU A 87 -19.51 12.63 -11.00
CA LEU A 87 -20.79 12.14 -11.52
C LEU A 87 -21.56 11.34 -10.46
N LEU A 88 -20.88 10.42 -9.75
CA LEU A 88 -21.50 9.65 -8.66
C LEU A 88 -22.02 10.57 -7.54
N LEU A 89 -21.24 11.57 -7.16
CA LEU A 89 -21.66 12.54 -6.15
C LEU A 89 -22.86 13.37 -6.63
N THR A 90 -22.91 13.70 -7.92
CA THR A 90 -24.01 14.48 -8.49
C THR A 90 -25.31 13.68 -8.62
N TYR A 91 -25.24 12.51 -9.25
CA TYR A 91 -26.44 11.79 -9.66
C TYR A 91 -26.87 10.71 -8.66
N PHE A 92 -25.89 10.04 -8.03
CA PHE A 92 -26.19 8.95 -7.10
C PHE A 92 -26.36 9.44 -5.66
N VAL A 93 -25.48 10.34 -5.20
CA VAL A 93 -25.57 10.92 -3.84
C VAL A 93 -26.47 12.15 -3.84
N ARG A 94 -26.57 12.87 -4.95
CA ARG A 94 -27.34 14.11 -5.14
C ARG A 94 -26.76 15.32 -4.41
N PHE A 95 -25.44 15.44 -4.44
CA PHE A 95 -24.78 16.64 -3.93
C PHE A 95 -25.07 17.87 -4.77
N SER A 96 -25.28 19.00 -4.13
CA SER A 96 -25.27 20.32 -4.75
C SER A 96 -23.91 20.65 -5.33
N LYS A 97 -23.83 21.67 -6.19
CA LYS A 97 -22.56 22.15 -6.78
C LYS A 97 -21.56 22.57 -5.69
N ASP A 98 -22.04 23.22 -4.63
CA ASP A 98 -21.20 23.72 -3.55
C ASP A 98 -20.70 22.58 -2.65
N GLU A 99 -21.55 21.61 -2.30
CA GLU A 99 -21.16 20.41 -1.56
C GLU A 99 -20.08 19.61 -2.32
N ARG A 100 -20.22 19.44 -3.65
CA ARG A 100 -19.19 18.80 -4.48
C ARG A 100 -17.88 19.58 -4.45
N ARG A 101 -17.96 20.91 -4.60
CA ARG A 101 -16.76 21.76 -4.56
C ARG A 101 -16.06 21.64 -3.21
N GLN A 102 -16.81 21.65 -2.11
CA GLN A 102 -16.28 21.41 -0.76
C GLN A 102 -15.69 19.99 -0.62
N ALA A 103 -16.34 18.95 -1.18
CA ALA A 103 -15.86 17.58 -1.13
C ALA A 103 -14.50 17.38 -1.80
N PHE A 104 -14.16 18.20 -2.80
CA PHE A 104 -12.87 18.13 -3.52
C PHE A 104 -11.86 19.20 -3.10
N SER A 105 -12.26 20.20 -2.30
CA SER A 105 -11.35 21.25 -1.85
C SER A 105 -10.30 20.74 -0.86
N SER A 106 -9.30 21.57 -0.57
CA SER A 106 -8.32 21.28 0.48
C SER A 106 -8.92 21.23 1.87
N ARG A 107 -10.13 21.80 2.03
CA ARG A 107 -10.88 21.88 3.29
C ARG A 107 -10.12 22.54 4.45
N MET A 108 -8.94 23.06 4.17
CA MET A 108 -8.12 23.74 5.18
C MET A 108 -8.60 25.15 5.45
N LYS A 109 -9.35 25.75 4.50
CA LYS A 109 -9.80 27.14 4.57
C LYS A 109 -11.20 27.31 5.18
N ALA A 110 -12.02 26.25 5.10
CA ALA A 110 -13.38 26.28 5.62
C ALA A 110 -13.70 24.99 6.36
N PRO A 111 -14.39 25.06 7.50
CA PRO A 111 -14.86 23.86 8.19
C PRO A 111 -15.81 23.09 7.25
N PHE A 112 -15.49 21.82 7.04
CA PHE A 112 -16.36 20.89 6.34
C PHE A 112 -16.95 19.96 7.38
N ASP A 113 -18.21 20.14 7.66
CA ASP A 113 -18.91 19.31 8.62
C ASP A 113 -19.46 18.05 7.92
N VAL A 114 -18.80 16.92 8.18
CA VAL A 114 -19.25 15.61 7.70
C VAL A 114 -20.59 15.24 8.32
N PHE A 115 -20.87 15.64 9.56
CA PHE A 115 -22.13 15.30 10.25
C PHE A 115 -23.30 16.05 9.62
N GLU A 116 -23.14 17.32 9.28
CA GLU A 116 -24.16 18.08 8.54
C GLU A 116 -24.47 17.41 7.19
N LEU A 117 -23.43 16.95 6.50
CA LEU A 117 -23.58 16.23 5.23
C LEU A 117 -24.34 14.92 5.39
N LEU A 118 -24.10 14.19 6.50
CA LEU A 118 -24.80 12.94 6.82
C LEU A 118 -26.26 13.14 7.23
N GLN A 119 -26.63 14.32 7.72
CA GLN A 119 -28.05 14.65 7.98
C GLN A 119 -28.83 14.84 6.67
N ARG A 120 -28.17 15.35 5.62
CA ARG A 120 -28.81 15.65 4.33
C ARG A 120 -28.73 14.48 3.34
N HIS A 121 -27.71 13.64 3.44
CA HIS A 121 -27.43 12.59 2.48
C HIS A 121 -27.20 11.24 3.14
N SER A 122 -27.54 10.16 2.41
CA SER A 122 -27.33 8.80 2.88
C SER A 122 -25.84 8.46 3.01
N GLU A 123 -25.39 8.14 4.22
CA GLU A 123 -24.03 7.67 4.49
C GLU A 123 -23.62 6.52 3.57
N ARG A 124 -24.52 5.56 3.34
CA ARG A 124 -24.26 4.40 2.46
C ARG A 124 -23.95 4.84 1.03
N ARG A 125 -24.69 5.81 0.47
CA ARG A 125 -24.44 6.32 -0.88
C ARG A 125 -23.12 7.05 -0.98
N ILE A 126 -22.77 7.87 0.03
CA ILE A 126 -21.48 8.55 0.09
C ILE A 126 -20.34 7.53 0.12
N ARG A 127 -20.45 6.49 0.96
CA ARG A 127 -19.45 5.42 1.06
C ARG A 127 -19.26 4.65 -0.25
N ILE A 128 -20.35 4.33 -0.94
CA ILE A 128 -20.29 3.65 -2.24
C ILE A 128 -19.61 4.55 -3.28
N ALA A 129 -19.95 5.83 -3.34
CA ALA A 129 -19.29 6.77 -4.26
C ALA A 129 -17.79 6.94 -3.96
N ASP A 130 -17.42 7.05 -2.68
CA ASP A 130 -16.02 7.09 -2.25
C ASP A 130 -15.27 5.79 -2.61
N MET A 131 -15.89 4.64 -2.34
CA MET A 131 -15.35 3.32 -2.65
C MET A 131 -15.07 3.17 -4.15
N ILE A 132 -16.07 3.44 -4.99
CA ILE A 132 -15.91 3.32 -6.45
C ILE A 132 -14.78 4.25 -6.93
N GLY A 133 -14.79 5.52 -6.51
CA GLY A 133 -13.76 6.49 -6.90
C GLY A 133 -12.34 6.05 -6.53
N ARG A 134 -12.17 5.54 -5.32
CA ARG A 134 -10.87 5.10 -4.79
C ARG A 134 -10.43 3.76 -5.40
N ARG A 135 -11.30 2.76 -5.33
CA ARG A 135 -10.92 1.40 -5.75
C ARG A 135 -10.76 1.28 -7.25
N GLY A 136 -11.60 1.93 -8.03
CA GLY A 136 -11.41 1.97 -9.47
C GLY A 136 -10.06 2.57 -9.87
N ARG A 137 -9.65 3.67 -9.21
CA ARG A 137 -8.32 4.22 -9.42
C ARG A 137 -7.20 3.29 -8.92
N PHE A 138 -7.31 2.81 -7.67
CA PHE A 138 -6.25 2.07 -7.00
C PHE A 138 -6.03 0.67 -7.57
N ILE A 139 -7.09 -0.08 -7.86
CA ILE A 139 -6.99 -1.44 -8.44
C ILE A 139 -6.27 -1.37 -9.79
N VAL A 140 -6.66 -0.44 -10.65
CA VAL A 140 -6.03 -0.31 -11.97
C VAL A 140 -4.58 0.13 -11.86
N LEU A 141 -4.27 1.10 -10.99
CA LEU A 141 -2.89 1.52 -10.71
C LEU A 141 -2.05 0.40 -10.11
N GLY A 142 -2.61 -0.28 -9.10
CA GLY A 142 -1.94 -1.39 -8.45
C GLY A 142 -1.66 -2.55 -9.41
N MET A 143 -2.65 -2.92 -10.22
CA MET A 143 -2.52 -3.99 -11.22
C MET A 143 -1.58 -3.59 -12.36
N ALA A 144 -1.62 -2.34 -12.82
CA ALA A 144 -0.70 -1.86 -13.84
C ALA A 144 0.75 -1.82 -13.32
N GLY A 145 0.97 -1.31 -12.12
CA GLY A 145 2.28 -1.31 -11.47
C GLY A 145 2.80 -2.72 -11.20
N PHE A 146 1.91 -3.61 -10.76
CA PHE A 146 2.22 -5.03 -10.61
C PHE A 146 2.61 -5.68 -11.95
N TYR A 147 1.79 -5.51 -12.98
CA TYR A 147 2.05 -6.06 -14.30
C TYR A 147 3.35 -5.51 -14.89
N TYR A 148 3.58 -4.20 -14.78
CA TYR A 148 4.83 -3.57 -15.22
C TYR A 148 6.05 -4.19 -14.54
N THR A 149 6.03 -4.32 -13.20
CA THR A 149 7.14 -4.92 -12.45
C THR A 149 7.30 -6.41 -12.78
N TYR A 150 6.19 -7.13 -12.94
CA TYR A 150 6.22 -8.54 -13.36
C TYR A 150 6.90 -8.71 -14.73
N VAL A 151 6.53 -7.88 -15.70
CA VAL A 151 7.13 -7.90 -17.05
C VAL A 151 8.61 -7.54 -17.00
N GLN A 152 9.00 -6.54 -16.18
CA GLN A 152 10.41 -6.21 -16.00
C GLN A 152 11.19 -7.38 -15.39
N VAL A 153 10.68 -8.01 -14.33
CA VAL A 153 11.30 -9.19 -13.72
C VAL A 153 11.43 -10.33 -14.74
N ALA A 154 10.39 -10.56 -15.54
CA ALA A 154 10.38 -11.64 -16.53
C ALA A 154 11.38 -11.42 -17.69
N ASN A 155 11.58 -10.16 -18.10
CA ASN A 155 12.39 -9.83 -19.29
C ASN A 155 13.83 -9.40 -18.97
N GLU A 156 14.14 -9.08 -17.69
CA GLU A 156 15.48 -8.65 -17.31
C GLU A 156 16.47 -9.84 -17.34
N PRO A 157 17.50 -9.82 -18.18
CA PRO A 157 18.43 -10.95 -18.32
C PRO A 157 19.42 -11.08 -17.14
N SER A 158 19.64 -10.00 -16.39
CA SER A 158 20.62 -9.98 -15.31
C SER A 158 20.16 -10.68 -14.05
N ALA A 159 21.11 -11.12 -13.21
CA ALA A 159 20.80 -11.63 -11.87
C ALA A 159 20.19 -10.59 -10.93
N ASN A 160 20.27 -9.31 -11.30
CA ASN A 160 19.79 -8.18 -10.51
C ASN A 160 18.36 -7.74 -10.87
N PHE A 161 17.61 -8.56 -11.62
CA PHE A 161 16.26 -8.24 -12.13
C PHE A 161 15.30 -7.68 -11.07
N ALA A 162 15.31 -8.24 -9.87
CA ALA A 162 14.43 -7.78 -8.80
C ALA A 162 14.85 -6.40 -8.27
N THR A 163 16.15 -6.16 -8.16
CA THR A 163 16.68 -4.89 -7.67
C THR A 163 16.32 -3.77 -8.65
N ILE A 164 16.49 -3.97 -9.94
CA ILE A 164 16.17 -2.99 -10.99
C ILE A 164 14.68 -2.67 -10.97
N ALA A 165 13.82 -3.69 -10.99
CA ALA A 165 12.37 -3.52 -10.97
C ALA A 165 11.88 -2.79 -9.70
N LEU A 166 12.49 -3.07 -8.56
CA LEU A 166 12.12 -2.43 -7.29
C LEU A 166 12.62 -1.00 -7.18
N GLN A 167 13.73 -0.65 -7.82
CA GLN A 167 14.27 0.72 -7.84
C GLN A 167 13.41 1.65 -8.70
N ASP A 168 12.94 1.22 -9.87
CA ASP A 168 11.98 1.99 -10.67
C ASP A 168 10.72 2.28 -9.87
N ASN A 169 10.25 1.29 -9.11
CA ASN A 169 9.10 1.46 -8.20
C ASN A 169 9.39 2.42 -7.05
N LEU A 170 10.60 2.43 -6.49
CA LEU A 170 10.98 3.39 -5.46
C LEU A 170 11.01 4.82 -6.01
N PHE A 171 11.58 5.01 -7.19
CA PHE A 171 11.62 6.32 -7.84
C PHE A 171 10.21 6.86 -8.11
N ASP A 172 9.31 6.02 -8.65
CA ASP A 172 7.89 6.36 -8.82
C ASP A 172 7.25 6.79 -7.50
N ALA A 173 7.48 6.05 -6.41
CA ALA A 173 6.90 6.35 -5.12
C ALA A 173 7.41 7.67 -4.53
N VAL A 174 8.72 7.95 -4.65
CA VAL A 174 9.33 9.21 -4.20
C VAL A 174 8.76 10.38 -4.98
N LEU A 175 8.73 10.30 -6.32
CA LEU A 175 8.19 11.34 -7.18
C LEU A 175 6.71 11.60 -6.88
N THR A 176 5.92 10.54 -6.76
CA THR A 176 4.50 10.62 -6.40
C THR A 176 4.29 11.32 -5.06
N SER A 177 5.08 10.97 -4.06
CA SER A 177 4.99 11.58 -2.73
C SER A 177 5.29 13.09 -2.77
N TRP A 178 6.29 13.52 -3.55
CA TRP A 178 6.58 14.93 -3.76
C TRP A 178 5.46 15.67 -4.48
N ILE A 179 4.82 15.05 -5.47
CA ILE A 179 3.66 15.62 -6.16
C ILE A 179 2.51 15.83 -5.17
N PHE A 180 2.21 14.83 -4.31
CA PHE A 180 1.18 14.98 -3.28
C PHE A 180 1.52 16.09 -2.30
N LEU A 181 2.78 16.24 -1.87
CA LEU A 181 3.22 17.35 -1.03
C LEU A 181 3.01 18.70 -1.73
N ALA A 182 3.44 18.84 -2.99
CA ALA A 182 3.33 20.08 -3.73
C ALA A 182 1.89 20.59 -3.91
N PHE A 183 0.94 19.66 -4.09
CA PHE A 183 -0.47 19.99 -4.28
C PHE A 183 -1.32 19.96 -3.00
N TYR A 184 -0.72 19.72 -1.83
CA TYR A 184 -1.46 19.53 -0.58
C TYR A 184 -2.40 20.68 -0.23
N TYR A 185 -1.94 21.92 -0.33
CA TYR A 185 -2.72 23.13 -0.05
C TYR A 185 -3.40 23.74 -1.29
N SER A 186 -3.19 23.18 -2.46
CA SER A 186 -3.77 23.68 -3.70
C SER A 186 -5.22 23.27 -3.86
N ASP A 187 -6.08 24.20 -4.29
CA ASP A 187 -7.49 23.94 -4.65
C ASP A 187 -7.70 23.91 -6.19
N GLY A 188 -6.62 23.86 -6.98
CA GLY A 188 -6.68 23.76 -8.42
C GLY A 188 -7.23 22.43 -8.95
N ARG A 189 -7.59 22.42 -10.25
CA ARG A 189 -8.11 21.21 -10.91
C ARG A 189 -7.12 20.03 -10.86
N LEU A 190 -5.83 20.28 -10.98
CA LEU A 190 -4.80 19.25 -10.83
C LEU A 190 -4.82 18.64 -9.43
N ALA A 191 -4.84 19.46 -8.38
CA ALA A 191 -4.95 18.95 -7.03
C ALA A 191 -6.22 18.13 -6.81
N ALA A 192 -7.34 18.55 -7.41
CA ALA A 192 -8.59 17.78 -7.37
C ALA A 192 -8.47 16.44 -8.11
N ALA A 193 -7.72 16.36 -9.20
CA ALA A 193 -7.45 15.10 -9.91
C ALA A 193 -6.54 14.16 -9.09
N PHE A 194 -5.53 14.70 -8.40
CA PHE A 194 -4.65 13.89 -7.55
C PHE A 194 -5.35 13.41 -6.28
N TYR A 195 -5.97 14.31 -5.53
CA TYR A 195 -6.56 14.00 -4.23
C TYR A 195 -8.02 13.51 -4.29
N GLY A 196 -8.80 14.05 -5.24
CA GLY A 196 -10.24 13.84 -5.29
C GLY A 196 -10.67 12.38 -5.33
N PRO A 197 -10.14 11.56 -6.26
CA PRO A 197 -10.50 10.15 -6.31
C PRO A 197 -10.10 9.39 -5.05
N GLN A 198 -8.93 9.67 -4.46
CA GLN A 198 -8.38 8.94 -3.34
C GLN A 198 -8.92 9.41 -1.99
N SER A 199 -9.25 10.70 -1.86
CA SER A 199 -9.73 11.26 -0.59
C SER A 199 -11.10 10.71 -0.25
N ARG A 200 -11.28 10.32 1.01
CA ARG A 200 -12.59 9.93 1.54
C ARG A 200 -13.32 11.17 2.05
N ILE A 201 -14.57 11.35 1.63
CA ILE A 201 -15.42 12.44 2.09
C ILE A 201 -15.60 12.34 3.60
N MET A 202 -15.76 11.11 4.10
CA MET A 202 -15.94 10.80 5.51
C MET A 202 -14.72 11.13 6.40
N ASP A 203 -13.54 11.42 5.84
CA ASP A 203 -12.38 11.87 6.61
C ASP A 203 -12.40 13.37 6.90
N GLY A 204 -13.33 14.10 6.28
CA GLY A 204 -13.49 15.53 6.55
C GLY A 204 -12.20 16.31 6.26
N VAL A 205 -11.75 17.11 7.21
CA VAL A 205 -10.53 17.92 7.15
C VAL A 205 -9.27 17.06 6.94
N LEU A 206 -9.29 15.83 7.45
CA LEU A 206 -8.15 14.92 7.36
C LEU A 206 -8.04 14.16 6.03
N ALA A 207 -8.99 14.35 5.10
CA ALA A 207 -9.05 13.56 3.87
C ALA A 207 -7.76 13.61 3.03
N ARG A 208 -7.17 14.80 2.87
CA ARG A 208 -5.89 14.96 2.16
C ARG A 208 -4.70 14.51 2.98
N ALA A 209 -4.71 14.77 4.29
CA ALA A 209 -3.66 14.32 5.18
C ALA A 209 -3.55 12.79 5.19
N ASN A 210 -4.69 12.09 5.19
CA ASN A 210 -4.72 10.63 5.05
C ASN A 210 -4.16 10.17 3.72
N CYS A 211 -4.50 10.83 2.60
CA CYS A 211 -3.91 10.49 1.31
C CYS A 211 -2.40 10.68 1.30
N LEU A 212 -1.92 11.80 1.86
CA LEU A 212 -0.49 12.09 1.95
C LEU A 212 0.23 11.08 2.87
N LEU A 213 -0.36 10.73 4.01
CA LEU A 213 0.19 9.73 4.92
C LEU A 213 0.32 8.37 4.21
N ILE A 214 -0.72 7.91 3.54
CA ILE A 214 -0.71 6.64 2.78
C ILE A 214 0.40 6.68 1.72
N THR A 215 0.51 7.77 0.95
CA THR A 215 1.53 7.90 -0.09
C THR A 215 2.95 7.90 0.51
N THR A 216 3.15 8.58 1.65
CA THR A 216 4.44 8.60 2.36
C THR A 216 4.81 7.22 2.90
N LEU A 217 3.87 6.50 3.52
CA LEU A 217 4.08 5.14 4.01
C LEU A 217 4.30 4.14 2.87
N TRP A 218 3.65 4.38 1.73
CA TRP A 218 3.91 3.62 0.52
C TRP A 218 5.36 3.79 0.03
N THR A 219 5.88 5.02 0.03
CA THR A 219 7.28 5.29 -0.28
C THR A 219 8.21 4.59 0.71
N CYS A 220 7.87 4.63 2.00
CA CYS A 220 8.60 3.90 3.03
C CYS A 220 8.63 2.38 2.77
N PHE A 221 7.48 1.79 2.43
CA PHE A 221 7.40 0.37 2.06
C PHE A 221 8.29 0.03 0.86
N LYS A 222 8.25 0.84 -0.19
CA LYS A 222 9.10 0.63 -1.37
C LYS A 222 10.57 0.66 -1.02
N PHE A 223 10.95 1.59 -0.15
CA PHE A 223 12.32 1.69 0.34
C PHE A 223 12.76 0.46 1.14
N VAL A 224 11.88 -0.10 1.97
CA VAL A 224 12.14 -1.35 2.72
C VAL A 224 12.12 -2.57 1.79
N LEU A 225 11.28 -2.56 0.74
CA LEU A 225 11.13 -3.67 -0.17
C LEU A 225 12.39 -3.90 -1.02
N VAL A 226 13.15 -2.85 -1.35
CA VAL A 226 14.36 -3.00 -2.17
C VAL A 226 15.41 -3.93 -1.52
N PRO A 227 15.87 -3.70 -0.27
CA PRO A 227 16.80 -4.62 0.37
C PRO A 227 16.19 -6.00 0.66
N ILE A 228 14.90 -6.10 0.97
CA ILE A 228 14.22 -7.39 1.12
C ILE A 228 14.19 -8.12 -0.23
N GLY A 229 13.91 -7.41 -1.33
CA GLY A 229 13.93 -7.97 -2.67
C GLY A 229 15.28 -8.59 -3.05
N ALA A 230 16.38 -7.91 -2.71
CA ALA A 230 17.71 -8.46 -2.88
C ALA A 230 17.95 -9.76 -2.07
N GLN A 231 17.31 -9.91 -0.90
CA GLN A 231 17.35 -11.16 -0.15
C GLN A 231 16.43 -12.23 -0.74
N LEU A 232 15.27 -11.83 -1.26
CA LEU A 232 14.33 -12.73 -1.91
C LEU A 232 14.97 -13.39 -3.15
N THR A 233 15.77 -12.65 -3.94
CA THR A 233 16.47 -13.21 -5.11
C THR A 233 17.54 -14.25 -4.76
N ARG A 234 18.06 -14.25 -3.52
CA ARG A 234 18.98 -15.28 -3.03
C ARG A 234 18.26 -16.57 -2.64
N VAL A 235 16.97 -16.45 -2.34
CA VAL A 235 16.16 -17.55 -1.80
C VAL A 235 15.28 -18.15 -2.89
N TYR A 236 14.82 -17.35 -3.84
CA TYR A 236 13.91 -17.79 -4.89
C TYR A 236 14.58 -17.75 -6.28
N SER A 237 14.25 -18.73 -7.10
CA SER A 237 14.54 -18.65 -8.54
C SER A 237 13.76 -17.50 -9.16
N ARG A 238 14.11 -17.13 -10.39
CA ARG A 238 13.44 -16.04 -11.11
C ARG A 238 11.93 -16.27 -11.26
N ASP A 239 11.54 -17.48 -11.64
CA ASP A 239 10.13 -17.84 -11.86
C ASP A 239 9.34 -17.82 -10.54
N GLU A 240 9.94 -18.36 -9.46
CA GLU A 240 9.35 -18.31 -8.14
C GLU A 240 9.28 -16.88 -7.59
N PHE A 241 10.28 -16.04 -7.90
CA PHE A 241 10.26 -14.64 -7.48
C PHE A 241 9.06 -13.88 -8.06
N ALA A 242 8.71 -14.14 -9.33
CA ALA A 242 7.51 -13.56 -9.93
C ALA A 242 6.23 -13.93 -9.16
N THR A 243 6.11 -15.21 -8.76
CA THR A 243 5.00 -15.68 -7.91
C THR A 243 5.02 -15.03 -6.53
N VAL A 244 6.18 -14.99 -5.88
CA VAL A 244 6.35 -14.34 -4.56
C VAL A 244 6.00 -12.86 -4.63
N PHE A 245 6.45 -12.18 -5.68
CA PHE A 245 6.11 -10.78 -5.91
C PHE A 245 4.60 -10.58 -6.08
N ALA A 246 3.95 -11.48 -6.84
CA ALA A 246 2.50 -11.49 -6.96
C ALA A 246 1.80 -11.68 -5.59
N LEU A 247 2.29 -12.60 -4.77
CA LEU A 247 1.77 -12.82 -3.42
C LEU A 247 1.95 -11.61 -2.53
N ILE A 248 3.14 -10.98 -2.53
CA ILE A 248 3.41 -9.80 -1.70
C ILE A 248 2.48 -8.65 -2.07
N TRP A 249 2.37 -8.33 -3.36
CA TRP A 249 1.63 -7.17 -3.85
C TRP A 249 0.14 -7.42 -4.02
N GLY A 250 -0.21 -8.48 -4.72
CA GLY A 250 -1.59 -8.75 -5.09
C GLY A 250 -2.45 -9.08 -3.87
N SER A 251 -1.90 -9.83 -2.91
CA SER A 251 -2.71 -10.26 -1.77
C SER A 251 -3.19 -9.10 -0.91
N TYR A 252 -2.34 -8.12 -0.56
CA TYR A 252 -2.80 -6.99 0.24
C TYR A 252 -3.70 -6.03 -0.57
N ILE A 253 -3.42 -5.80 -1.87
CA ILE A 253 -4.28 -4.99 -2.73
C ILE A 253 -5.69 -5.57 -2.77
N VAL A 254 -5.80 -6.89 -2.96
CA VAL A 254 -7.09 -7.59 -3.00
C VAL A 254 -7.75 -7.57 -1.63
N THR A 255 -7.00 -7.78 -0.55
CA THR A 255 -7.52 -7.72 0.83
C THR A 255 -8.16 -6.36 1.11
N ASP A 256 -7.40 -5.27 0.93
CA ASP A 256 -7.87 -3.92 1.20
C ASP A 256 -9.04 -3.52 0.27
N ALA A 257 -8.97 -3.89 -1.02
CA ALA A 257 -10.04 -3.61 -1.95
C ALA A 257 -11.35 -4.31 -1.56
N LEU A 258 -11.31 -5.61 -1.29
CA LEU A 258 -12.50 -6.39 -0.95
C LEU A 258 -13.00 -6.12 0.47
N ALA A 259 -12.12 -5.78 1.41
CA ALA A 259 -12.53 -5.30 2.73
C ALA A 259 -13.33 -3.99 2.63
N GLU A 260 -12.92 -3.03 1.79
CA GLU A 260 -13.67 -1.79 1.60
C GLU A 260 -14.97 -2.02 0.82
N ILE A 261 -14.96 -2.86 -0.23
CA ILE A 261 -16.16 -3.21 -0.99
C ILE A 261 -17.17 -3.93 -0.10
N GLY A 262 -16.77 -5.00 0.57
CA GLY A 262 -17.62 -5.76 1.46
C GLY A 262 -18.12 -4.93 2.65
N GLY A 263 -17.25 -4.09 3.21
CA GLY A 263 -17.62 -3.16 4.27
C GLY A 263 -18.62 -2.10 3.83
N SER A 264 -18.55 -1.62 2.60
CA SER A 264 -19.47 -0.63 2.05
C SER A 264 -20.84 -1.24 1.68
N LEU A 265 -20.85 -2.48 1.20
CA LEU A 265 -22.08 -3.16 0.76
C LEU A 265 -22.78 -3.90 1.90
N PHE A 266 -22.05 -4.61 2.75
CA PHE A 266 -22.57 -5.54 3.75
C PHE A 266 -22.26 -5.15 5.19
N GLY A 267 -21.46 -4.10 5.42
CA GLY A 267 -20.93 -3.73 6.73
C GLY A 267 -21.95 -3.09 7.66
N LYS A 268 -22.88 -3.88 8.21
CA LYS A 268 -23.85 -3.43 9.23
C LYS A 268 -23.20 -3.26 10.61
N GLN A 269 -22.40 -4.25 11.03
CA GLN A 269 -21.70 -4.25 12.32
C GLN A 269 -20.34 -3.56 12.18
N ARG A 270 -20.15 -2.48 12.93
CA ARG A 270 -18.92 -1.69 12.89
C ARG A 270 -17.98 -2.08 14.01
N LEU A 271 -16.69 -2.15 13.67
CA LEU A 271 -15.61 -2.43 14.60
C LEU A 271 -14.93 -1.11 14.99
N ARG A 272 -14.65 -0.95 16.27
CA ARG A 272 -13.80 0.13 16.77
C ARG A 272 -12.36 -0.16 16.36
N VAL A 273 -11.77 0.76 15.59
CA VAL A 273 -10.38 0.64 15.14
C VAL A 273 -9.66 1.95 15.40
N TRP A 274 -8.35 1.86 15.57
CA TRP A 274 -7.48 3.01 15.64
C TRP A 274 -7.40 3.70 14.28
N GLY A 275 -7.05 4.97 14.30
CA GLY A 275 -6.78 5.66 13.06
C GLY A 275 -7.21 7.10 13.03
N ILE A 276 -7.04 7.70 11.86
CA ILE A 276 -7.30 9.10 11.59
C ILE A 276 -8.57 9.20 10.75
N GLY A 277 -9.54 10.03 11.17
CA GLY A 277 -10.79 10.26 10.44
C GLY A 277 -11.96 10.52 11.36
N ASP A 278 -13.06 10.98 10.76
CA ASP A 278 -14.25 11.42 11.50
C ASP A 278 -15.20 10.29 11.86
N VAL A 279 -15.16 9.18 11.12
CA VAL A 279 -16.09 8.06 11.26
C VAL A 279 -15.36 6.73 11.24
N ASN A 280 -15.69 5.84 12.19
CA ASN A 280 -15.24 4.46 12.18
C ASN A 280 -15.80 3.71 10.96
N ARG A 281 -14.97 2.97 10.24
CA ARG A 281 -15.34 2.33 8.96
C ARG A 281 -15.10 0.85 8.86
N LYS A 282 -14.29 0.28 9.73
CA LYS A 282 -14.05 -1.18 9.72
C LYS A 282 -15.34 -1.89 10.11
N SER A 283 -15.60 -3.03 9.51
CA SER A 283 -16.79 -3.85 9.77
C SER A 283 -16.49 -5.32 9.62
N ILE A 284 -17.25 -6.17 10.32
CA ILE A 284 -17.12 -7.63 10.20
C ILE A 284 -17.29 -8.08 8.75
N GLY A 285 -18.31 -7.57 8.05
CA GLY A 285 -18.54 -7.89 6.63
C GLY A 285 -17.35 -7.53 5.74
N GLY A 286 -16.69 -6.39 6.01
CA GLY A 286 -15.46 -6.00 5.32
C GLY A 286 -14.30 -6.96 5.62
N THR A 287 -14.07 -7.29 6.89
CA THR A 287 -13.01 -8.20 7.31
C THR A 287 -13.16 -9.59 6.68
N VAL A 288 -14.37 -10.14 6.68
CA VAL A 288 -14.66 -11.44 6.04
C VAL A 288 -14.45 -11.40 4.54
N SER A 289 -14.92 -10.34 3.87
CA SER A 289 -14.72 -10.15 2.42
C SER A 289 -13.23 -10.00 2.07
N GLY A 290 -12.46 -9.26 2.87
CA GLY A 290 -11.02 -9.11 2.70
C GLY A 290 -10.28 -10.44 2.83
N PHE A 291 -10.60 -11.22 3.88
CA PHE A 291 -10.04 -12.56 4.08
C PHE A 291 -10.34 -13.50 2.92
N ALA A 292 -11.61 -13.61 2.52
CA ALA A 292 -12.04 -14.49 1.43
C ALA A 292 -11.34 -14.13 0.12
N GLY A 293 -11.21 -12.81 -0.16
CA GLY A 293 -10.51 -12.34 -1.34
C GLY A 293 -9.01 -12.61 -1.32
N ALA A 294 -8.35 -12.34 -0.20
CA ALA A 294 -6.94 -12.65 -0.01
C ALA A 294 -6.66 -14.14 -0.21
N LEU A 295 -7.46 -14.98 0.43
CA LEU A 295 -7.34 -16.43 0.33
C LEU A 295 -7.53 -16.93 -1.10
N ALA A 296 -8.59 -16.49 -1.77
CA ALA A 296 -8.86 -16.86 -3.16
C ALA A 296 -7.72 -16.41 -4.08
N PHE A 297 -7.26 -15.15 -3.96
CA PHE A 297 -6.14 -14.65 -4.75
C PHE A 297 -4.87 -15.46 -4.52
N CYS A 298 -4.49 -15.68 -3.25
CA CYS A 298 -3.29 -16.43 -2.92
C CYS A 298 -3.36 -17.88 -3.44
N LEU A 299 -4.49 -18.57 -3.26
CA LEU A 299 -4.67 -19.94 -3.76
C LEU A 299 -4.61 -20.02 -5.28
N ILE A 300 -5.19 -19.05 -6.00
CA ILE A 300 -5.07 -18.97 -7.46
C ILE A 300 -3.62 -18.75 -7.88
N THR A 301 -2.91 -17.87 -7.18
CA THR A 301 -1.51 -17.53 -7.49
C THR A 301 -0.57 -18.72 -7.29
N VAL A 302 -0.82 -19.57 -6.29
CA VAL A 302 0.00 -20.76 -6.01
C VAL A 302 -0.54 -22.04 -6.65
N HIS A 303 -1.56 -21.94 -7.49
CA HIS A 303 -2.15 -23.09 -8.16
C HIS A 303 -1.09 -23.87 -8.95
N GLY A 304 -1.06 -25.18 -8.75
CA GLY A 304 -0.08 -26.06 -9.41
C GLY A 304 1.31 -26.08 -8.75
N LEU A 305 1.57 -25.30 -7.70
CA LEU A 305 2.79 -25.36 -6.92
C LEU A 305 2.71 -26.43 -5.80
N PRO A 306 3.85 -26.89 -5.26
CA PRO A 306 3.88 -27.88 -4.17
C PRO A 306 3.09 -27.44 -2.93
N ALA A 307 2.62 -28.42 -2.14
CA ALA A 307 1.77 -28.22 -0.96
C ALA A 307 2.25 -27.14 0.05
N PRO A 308 3.56 -26.93 0.32
CA PRO A 308 4.02 -25.84 1.20
C PRO A 308 3.54 -24.45 0.78
N TRP A 309 3.37 -24.21 -0.52
CA TRP A 309 2.89 -22.92 -1.04
C TRP A 309 1.43 -22.64 -0.67
N ILE A 310 0.62 -23.70 -0.49
CA ILE A 310 -0.76 -23.57 0.03
C ILE A 310 -0.71 -23.08 1.48
N GLY A 311 0.25 -23.59 2.26
CA GLY A 311 0.49 -23.11 3.63
C GLY A 311 0.88 -21.63 3.65
N LEU A 312 1.77 -21.20 2.76
CA LEU A 312 2.12 -19.79 2.61
C LEU A 312 0.90 -18.93 2.24
N ALA A 313 0.07 -19.40 1.29
CA ALA A 313 -1.15 -18.69 0.89
C ALA A 313 -2.11 -18.48 2.07
N LEU A 314 -2.31 -19.49 2.91
CA LEU A 314 -3.12 -19.38 4.12
C LEU A 314 -2.55 -18.38 5.13
N VAL A 315 -1.24 -18.46 5.40
CA VAL A 315 -0.56 -17.55 6.33
C VAL A 315 -0.67 -16.11 5.84
N LEU A 316 -0.47 -15.84 4.55
CA LEU A 316 -0.62 -14.50 3.97
C LEU A 316 -2.07 -13.99 4.07
N ALA A 317 -3.07 -14.82 3.78
CA ALA A 317 -4.46 -14.42 3.89
C ALA A 317 -4.86 -14.05 5.34
N VAL A 318 -4.44 -14.86 6.31
CA VAL A 318 -4.65 -14.57 7.74
C VAL A 318 -3.89 -13.32 8.16
N SER A 319 -2.62 -13.20 7.82
CA SER A 319 -1.77 -12.05 8.16
C SER A 319 -2.36 -10.74 7.60
N ASN A 320 -2.71 -10.71 6.32
CA ASN A 320 -3.34 -9.53 5.70
C ASN A 320 -4.63 -9.13 6.43
N THR A 321 -5.46 -10.10 6.78
CA THR A 321 -6.72 -9.84 7.48
C THR A 321 -6.48 -9.27 8.88
N LEU A 322 -5.51 -9.81 9.62
CA LEU A 322 -5.16 -9.32 10.95
C LEU A 322 -4.57 -7.91 10.88
N PHE A 323 -3.66 -7.64 9.94
CA PHE A 323 -3.09 -6.31 9.78
C PHE A 323 -4.12 -5.30 9.25
N GLU A 324 -5.01 -5.70 8.33
CA GLU A 324 -6.13 -4.86 7.91
C GLU A 324 -7.02 -4.48 9.09
N LEU A 325 -7.25 -5.40 10.03
CA LEU A 325 -8.11 -5.18 11.19
C LEU A 325 -7.44 -4.37 12.30
N PHE A 326 -6.18 -4.70 12.66
CA PHE A 326 -5.51 -4.16 13.84
C PHE A 326 -4.57 -3.01 13.58
N SER A 327 -4.15 -2.76 12.33
CA SER A 327 -3.28 -1.61 12.02
C SER A 327 -4.01 -0.29 12.26
N PRO A 328 -3.31 0.73 12.74
CA PRO A 328 -3.83 2.08 12.78
C PRO A 328 -4.29 2.48 11.38
N ARG A 329 -5.47 3.10 11.31
CA ARG A 329 -6.06 3.45 10.03
C ARG A 329 -5.15 4.37 9.22
N GLY A 330 -4.92 4.01 7.97
CA GLY A 330 -4.00 4.69 7.06
C GLY A 330 -2.58 4.13 7.06
N THR A 331 -2.28 3.14 7.93
CA THR A 331 -1.02 2.40 7.94
C THR A 331 -1.17 0.95 7.48
N ASP A 332 -2.40 0.51 7.25
CA ASP A 332 -2.76 -0.85 6.88
C ASP A 332 -2.04 -1.34 5.62
N ASP A 333 -1.99 -0.51 4.57
CA ASP A 333 -1.27 -0.86 3.33
C ASP A 333 0.22 -1.13 3.59
N PHE A 334 0.87 -0.28 4.39
CA PHE A 334 2.29 -0.44 4.74
C PHE A 334 2.53 -1.71 5.58
N THR A 335 1.71 -1.93 6.59
CA THR A 335 1.89 -3.07 7.51
C THR A 335 1.61 -4.40 6.82
N MET A 336 0.56 -4.50 6.01
CA MET A 336 0.25 -5.70 5.23
C MET A 336 1.36 -6.02 4.23
N ALA A 337 1.77 -5.04 3.42
CA ALA A 337 2.76 -5.25 2.39
C ALA A 337 4.14 -5.62 2.97
N THR A 338 4.56 -4.96 4.06
CA THR A 338 5.84 -5.27 4.73
C THR A 338 5.80 -6.65 5.39
N SER A 339 4.70 -7.01 6.06
CA SER A 339 4.56 -8.35 6.66
C SER A 339 4.57 -9.44 5.61
N ASN A 340 3.90 -9.24 4.47
CA ASN A 340 3.92 -10.19 3.36
C ASN A 340 5.34 -10.42 2.83
N ALA A 341 6.12 -9.36 2.65
CA ALA A 341 7.51 -9.47 2.19
C ALA A 341 8.37 -10.27 3.18
N LEU A 342 8.22 -10.00 4.48
CA LEU A 342 8.94 -10.73 5.53
C LEU A 342 8.50 -12.19 5.64
N ILE A 343 7.20 -12.48 5.56
CA ILE A 343 6.64 -13.84 5.59
C ILE A 343 7.16 -14.63 4.38
N CYS A 344 7.13 -14.05 3.18
CA CYS A 344 7.64 -14.70 1.99
C CYS A 344 9.15 -14.98 2.10
N TRP A 345 9.92 -14.03 2.61
CA TRP A 345 11.35 -14.23 2.83
C TRP A 345 11.61 -15.36 3.84
N ALA A 346 10.94 -15.36 5.00
CA ALA A 346 11.07 -16.39 6.01
C ALA A 346 10.67 -17.77 5.48
N PHE A 347 9.58 -17.87 4.74
CA PHE A 347 9.12 -19.10 4.11
C PHE A 347 10.18 -19.69 3.17
N GLY A 348 10.72 -18.87 2.27
CA GLY A 348 11.76 -19.31 1.35
C GLY A 348 13.03 -19.74 2.07
N ALA A 349 13.41 -19.03 3.13
CA ALA A 349 14.56 -19.38 3.96
C ALA A 349 14.39 -20.75 4.65
N VAL A 350 13.17 -21.03 5.17
CA VAL A 350 12.86 -22.30 5.85
C VAL A 350 12.77 -23.46 4.85
N VAL A 351 12.07 -23.30 3.74
CA VAL A 351 11.86 -24.37 2.74
C VAL A 351 13.17 -24.82 2.10
N ARG A 352 14.13 -23.91 1.94
CA ARG A 352 15.43 -24.19 1.29
C ARG A 352 16.59 -24.45 2.24
N CYS A 353 16.36 -24.37 3.55
CA CYS A 353 17.40 -24.71 4.51
C CYS A 353 17.69 -26.24 4.44
N PRO A 354 18.94 -26.65 4.07
CA PRO A 354 19.28 -28.08 3.97
C PRO A 354 19.03 -28.87 5.25
N GLY A 355 18.98 -28.19 6.42
CA GLY A 355 18.71 -28.81 7.70
C GLY A 355 17.24 -28.78 8.12
N CYS A 356 16.38 -27.98 7.44
CA CYS A 356 14.97 -27.82 7.77
C CYS A 356 14.03 -28.58 6.82
N GLY A 357 14.54 -29.10 5.70
CA GLY A 357 13.75 -29.86 4.71
C GLY A 357 12.99 -31.06 5.32
N GLY A 358 13.56 -31.65 6.38
CA GLY A 358 12.89 -32.74 7.13
C GLY A 358 11.68 -32.27 7.99
N VAL A 359 11.63 -30.99 8.36
CA VAL A 359 10.51 -30.43 9.16
C VAL A 359 9.31 -30.16 8.26
N VAL A 360 9.53 -29.76 7.04
CA VAL A 360 8.45 -29.46 6.08
C VAL A 360 7.83 -30.74 5.55
N SER A 361 8.63 -31.79 5.27
CA SER A 361 8.12 -33.11 4.86
C SER A 361 7.31 -33.80 5.98
N SER A 362 7.69 -33.63 7.25
CA SER A 362 6.93 -34.17 8.38
C SER A 362 5.60 -33.44 8.65
N LEU A 363 5.51 -32.15 8.38
CA LEU A 363 4.26 -31.38 8.45
C LEU A 363 3.25 -31.77 7.35
N LEU A 364 3.75 -32.39 6.27
CA LEU A 364 2.94 -32.75 5.11
C LEU A 364 2.50 -34.23 5.10
N GLY A 365 2.68 -34.97 6.20
CA GLY A 365 2.08 -36.30 6.38
C GLY A 365 2.98 -37.49 6.07
N GLU A 366 4.28 -37.32 5.87
CA GLU A 366 5.24 -38.43 5.90
C GLU A 366 5.72 -38.63 7.33
N GLN A 367 5.18 -39.63 7.98
CA GLN A 367 5.33 -40.12 9.35
C GLN A 367 6.00 -39.23 10.42
N PRO A 368 5.31 -38.83 11.49
CA PRO A 368 5.86 -37.97 12.53
C PRO A 368 6.78 -38.75 13.49
N SER A 369 8.06 -38.38 13.51
CA SER A 369 8.89 -38.66 14.67
C SER A 369 8.68 -37.56 15.72
N THR A 370 8.33 -37.94 16.93
CA THR A 370 7.79 -37.17 18.05
C THR A 370 8.74 -36.17 18.75
N SER A 371 9.67 -35.52 18.08
CA SER A 371 10.62 -34.61 18.74
C SER A 371 10.95 -33.31 18.02
N TRP A 372 10.04 -32.73 17.25
CA TRP A 372 10.31 -31.61 16.34
C TRP A 372 10.28 -30.18 16.97
N LEU A 373 9.75 -29.99 18.17
CA LEU A 373 9.73 -28.68 18.83
C LEU A 373 11.08 -28.20 19.41
N LEU A 374 12.10 -29.03 19.44
CA LEU A 374 13.41 -28.71 20.04
C LEU A 374 14.62 -28.79 19.10
N GLN A 375 14.44 -29.02 17.81
CA GLN A 375 15.52 -29.16 16.83
C GLN A 375 15.53 -28.07 15.74
N LEU A 376 15.45 -26.80 16.11
CA LEU A 376 16.14 -25.79 15.31
C LEU A 376 17.61 -26.06 15.41
N ARG A 377 18.14 -26.90 14.49
CA ARG A 377 19.57 -27.26 14.51
C ARG A 377 20.42 -26.01 14.37
N PRO A 378 21.57 -25.95 15.03
CA PRO A 378 22.55 -24.87 14.86
C PRO A 378 22.84 -24.53 13.40
N SER A 379 22.75 -25.50 12.50
CA SER A 379 22.90 -25.36 11.05
C SER A 379 21.89 -24.39 10.38
N CYS A 380 20.67 -24.23 10.87
CA CYS A 380 19.72 -23.26 10.34
C CYS A 380 20.10 -21.82 10.72
N LEU A 381 20.52 -21.62 11.98
CA LEU A 381 21.01 -20.31 12.44
C LEU A 381 22.30 -19.92 11.76
N ASP A 382 23.19 -20.87 11.51
CA ASP A 382 24.44 -20.65 10.79
C ASP A 382 24.22 -20.41 9.30
N TRP A 383 23.23 -21.05 8.70
CA TRP A 383 22.83 -20.76 7.32
C TRP A 383 22.21 -19.36 7.21
N LEU A 384 21.32 -18.99 8.12
CA LEU A 384 20.75 -17.63 8.19
C LEU A 384 21.85 -16.56 8.42
N ARG A 385 22.83 -16.84 9.29
CA ARG A 385 23.99 -15.94 9.49
C ARG A 385 24.85 -15.82 8.22
N ARG A 386 25.08 -16.90 7.48
CA ARG A 386 25.86 -16.87 6.23
C ARG A 386 25.13 -16.15 5.10
N THR A 387 23.81 -16.31 4.99
CA THR A 387 23.00 -15.59 4.00
C THR A 387 22.85 -14.11 4.32
N ALA A 388 22.84 -13.74 5.62
CA ALA A 388 22.81 -12.35 6.06
C ALA A 388 24.17 -11.64 6.00
N GLY A 389 25.30 -12.41 6.05
CA GLY A 389 26.67 -11.87 6.21
C GLY A 389 27.51 -11.79 4.94
N HIS A 390 27.10 -12.38 3.82
CA HIS A 390 27.89 -12.35 2.59
C HIS A 390 27.36 -11.31 1.61
N GLY A 391 27.87 -10.09 1.76
CA GLY A 391 27.94 -9.15 0.64
C GLY A 391 28.75 -9.77 -0.52
N PRO A 392 28.49 -9.40 -1.78
CA PRO A 392 29.28 -9.89 -2.90
C PRO A 392 30.75 -9.54 -2.66
N ARG A 393 31.62 -10.54 -2.65
CA ARG A 393 33.06 -10.30 -2.76
C ARG A 393 33.26 -9.68 -4.15
N ILE A 394 33.64 -8.41 -4.13
CA ILE A 394 34.19 -7.77 -5.32
C ILE A 394 35.52 -8.47 -5.56
N THR A 395 35.56 -9.39 -6.49
CA THR A 395 36.83 -9.87 -7.09
C THR A 395 37.22 -8.81 -8.09
N ASP A 396 38.35 -8.17 -7.83
CA ASP A 396 39.03 -7.21 -8.69
C ASP A 396 39.24 -7.77 -10.14
#